data_485d568ce2bf5cdcf05acc0ace3fa705
#
_entry.id   485d568ce2bf5cdcf05acc0ace3fa705
#
_cell.length_a   1.000
_cell.length_b   1.000
_cell.length_c   1.000
_cell.angle_alpha   90.00
_cell.angle_beta   90.00
_cell.angle_gamma   90.00
#
_symmetry.space_group_name_H-M   'P 1'
#
loop_
_entity.id
_entity.type
_entity.pdbx_description
1 polymer ?
#
loop_
_entity_poly.entity_id
_entity_poly.type
_entity_poly.pdbx_seq_one_letter_code
_entity_poly.pdbx_strand_id
1 'polypeptide(L)'
;MSLDISFIGILIGSIMASSVPLILAASGELITERSGVLNLGVEGMMIIGAISGFALMVITDNLFIAIVGSMLSGVIISLIFGFLTQSLLTNHVATGLALTIFGIGLSAMLGKNFVGIPGKEFPILFSSLKESIPFFGPILFGHSIVLYFAFALPFLTNYFLKKTKLCLVVRAVGDSPVSASNQGINVILVRYCCILYGGAMCGLAGAYLSLIYTPQWIENMTAGRGWIALALVVFATWSPIKVLIGALIFGGITILQLHMQAIGFRIPVQFLSALPYLMTIIVLVVISRDSRKIKLNTPTSLGRIFYKEK
;
A
#
# COMPACT_ATOMS: atom_id res chain seq x y z
N MET A 1 26.89 -0.56 24.81
CA MET A 1 25.43 -0.64 24.65
C MET A 1 25.11 -2.12 24.49
N SER A 2 24.73 -2.79 25.57
CA SER A 2 24.29 -4.20 25.51
C SER A 2 23.05 -4.24 24.62
N LEU A 3 23.09 -5.02 23.56
CA LEU A 3 21.93 -5.34 22.76
C LEU A 3 21.03 -6.25 23.61
N ASP A 4 20.21 -5.64 24.46
CA ASP A 4 19.27 -6.40 25.25
C ASP A 4 18.28 -7.09 24.30
N ILE A 5 18.00 -8.36 24.58
CA ILE A 5 17.10 -9.20 23.79
C ILE A 5 15.73 -8.50 23.59
N SER A 6 15.27 -7.75 24.57
CA SER A 6 14.07 -6.93 24.52
C SER A 6 14.16 -5.81 23.47
N PHE A 7 15.33 -5.15 23.31
CA PHE A 7 15.56 -4.11 22.32
C PHE A 7 15.40 -4.64 20.87
N ILE A 8 15.95 -5.83 20.60
CA ILE A 8 15.81 -6.48 19.29
C ILE A 8 14.33 -6.78 19.00
N GLY A 9 13.58 -7.26 19.98
CA GLY A 9 12.14 -7.49 19.83
C GLY A 9 11.36 -6.22 19.48
N ILE A 10 11.64 -5.10 20.15
CA ILE A 10 11.04 -3.79 19.87
C ILE A 10 11.42 -3.31 18.46
N LEU A 11 12.67 -3.47 18.05
CA LEU A 11 13.14 -3.09 16.72
C LEU A 11 12.38 -3.85 15.63
N ILE A 12 12.24 -5.17 15.76
CA ILE A 12 11.50 -6.00 14.82
C ILE A 12 10.01 -5.59 14.78
N GLY A 13 9.39 -5.37 15.93
CA GLY A 13 8.02 -4.85 16.00
C GLY A 13 7.84 -3.51 15.28
N SER A 14 8.81 -2.60 15.42
CA SER A 14 8.82 -1.32 14.71
C SER A 14 8.99 -1.48 13.20
N ILE A 15 9.82 -2.43 12.75
CA ILE A 15 9.96 -2.80 11.32
C ILE A 15 8.63 -3.30 10.78
N MET A 16 7.95 -4.19 11.50
CA MET A 16 6.65 -4.70 11.11
C MET A 16 5.63 -3.56 10.99
N ALA A 17 5.54 -2.68 11.96
CA ALA A 17 4.63 -1.52 11.94
C ALA A 17 4.91 -0.58 10.75
N SER A 18 6.18 -0.27 10.48
CA SER A 18 6.59 0.57 9.35
C SER A 18 6.27 -0.05 7.99
N SER A 19 6.20 -1.38 7.90
CA SER A 19 5.94 -2.13 6.66
C SER A 19 4.46 -2.19 6.30
N VAL A 20 3.54 -2.02 7.27
CA VAL A 20 2.09 -2.17 7.08
C VAL A 20 1.53 -1.35 5.92
N PRO A 21 1.80 -0.03 5.79
CA PRO A 21 1.26 0.77 4.70
C PRO A 21 1.69 0.25 3.33
N LEU A 22 2.94 -0.22 3.22
CA LEU A 22 3.47 -0.79 1.98
C LEU A 22 2.82 -2.13 1.65
N ILE A 23 2.61 -3.00 2.64
CA ILE A 23 1.94 -4.28 2.45
C ILE A 23 0.51 -4.08 1.96
N LEU A 24 -0.25 -3.18 2.59
CA LEU A 24 -1.64 -2.91 2.23
C LEU A 24 -1.74 -2.33 0.82
N ALA A 25 -1.03 -1.24 0.53
CA ALA A 25 -1.06 -0.57 -0.76
C ALA A 25 -0.57 -1.49 -1.90
N ALA A 26 0.58 -2.17 -1.71
CA ALA A 26 1.14 -3.06 -2.72
C ALA A 26 0.29 -4.32 -2.95
N SER A 27 -0.38 -4.85 -1.91
CA SER A 27 -1.31 -5.98 -2.08
C SER A 27 -2.56 -5.58 -2.87
N GLY A 28 -3.06 -4.37 -2.67
CA GLY A 28 -4.17 -3.80 -3.45
C GLY A 28 -3.76 -3.60 -4.90
N GLU A 29 -2.65 -2.92 -5.12
CA GLU A 29 -2.15 -2.61 -6.47
C GLU A 29 -1.76 -3.88 -7.26
N LEU A 30 -1.23 -4.90 -6.59
CA LEU A 30 -0.93 -6.18 -7.22
C LEU A 30 -2.17 -6.80 -7.90
N ILE A 31 -3.35 -6.72 -7.29
CA ILE A 31 -4.60 -7.21 -7.89
C ILE A 31 -5.03 -6.31 -9.06
N THR A 32 -4.88 -4.98 -8.92
CA THR A 32 -5.18 -4.00 -9.96
C THR A 32 -4.31 -4.26 -11.20
N GLU A 33 -2.99 -4.37 -11.01
CA GLU A 33 -2.06 -4.65 -12.11
C GLU A 33 -2.28 -6.03 -12.74
N ARG A 34 -2.66 -7.05 -11.96
CA ARG A 34 -3.00 -8.38 -12.49
C ARG A 34 -4.21 -8.36 -13.44
N SER A 35 -5.08 -7.37 -13.34
CA SER A 35 -6.18 -7.14 -14.29
C SER A 35 -5.75 -6.38 -15.56
N GLY A 36 -4.48 -5.99 -15.66
CA GLY A 36 -3.93 -5.20 -16.77
C GLY A 36 -4.04 -3.69 -16.60
N VAL A 37 -4.44 -3.21 -15.43
CA VAL A 37 -4.56 -1.77 -15.15
C VAL A 37 -3.34 -1.30 -14.37
N LEU A 38 -2.64 -0.28 -14.87
CA LEU A 38 -1.51 0.36 -14.19
C LEU A 38 -2.00 1.64 -13.50
N ASN A 39 -2.01 1.66 -12.18
CA ASN A 39 -2.54 2.77 -11.42
C ASN A 39 -1.42 3.55 -10.70
N LEU A 40 -0.95 4.63 -11.30
CA LEU A 40 0.03 5.53 -10.68
C LEU A 40 -0.59 6.51 -9.66
N GLY A 41 -1.90 6.42 -9.40
CA GLY A 41 -2.63 7.24 -8.44
C GLY A 41 -2.59 6.74 -6.99
N VAL A 42 -1.86 5.66 -6.71
CA VAL A 42 -1.78 5.02 -5.38
C VAL A 42 -1.42 6.01 -4.28
N GLU A 43 -0.42 6.87 -4.50
CA GLU A 43 -0.01 7.90 -3.52
C GLU A 43 -1.15 8.88 -3.21
N GLY A 44 -1.87 9.34 -4.24
CA GLY A 44 -3.03 10.22 -4.09
C GLY A 44 -4.19 9.55 -3.34
N MET A 45 -4.44 8.26 -3.61
CA MET A 45 -5.47 7.48 -2.90
C MET A 45 -5.10 7.27 -1.43
N MET A 46 -3.82 6.99 -1.14
CA MET A 46 -3.33 6.83 0.23
C MET A 46 -3.48 8.12 1.04
N ILE A 47 -3.07 9.27 0.50
CA ILE A 47 -3.12 10.52 1.25
C ILE A 47 -4.55 11.00 1.48
N ILE A 48 -5.47 10.78 0.54
CA ILE A 48 -6.91 11.04 0.74
C ILE A 48 -7.48 10.09 1.80
N GLY A 49 -7.10 8.82 1.79
CA GLY A 49 -7.46 7.87 2.84
C GLY A 49 -6.96 8.30 4.23
N ALA A 50 -5.73 8.84 4.31
CA ALA A 50 -5.15 9.31 5.56
C ALA A 50 -5.93 10.49 6.14
N ILE A 51 -6.22 11.53 5.33
CA ILE A 51 -6.97 12.70 5.81
C ILE A 51 -8.42 12.36 6.15
N SER A 52 -9.11 11.58 5.30
CA SER A 52 -10.51 11.23 5.56
C SER A 52 -10.67 10.34 6.79
N GLY A 53 -9.74 9.38 6.99
CA GLY A 53 -9.71 8.57 8.21
C GLY A 53 -9.50 9.44 9.45
N PHE A 54 -8.52 10.33 9.43
CA PHE A 54 -8.23 11.22 10.54
C PHE A 54 -9.39 12.20 10.83
N ALA A 55 -9.93 12.84 9.81
CA ALA A 55 -11.05 13.75 9.95
C ALA A 55 -12.28 13.07 10.53
N LEU A 56 -12.63 11.88 10.03
CA LEU A 56 -13.75 11.10 10.56
C LEU A 56 -13.53 10.66 12.02
N MET A 57 -12.29 10.31 12.40
CA MET A 57 -11.97 10.00 13.78
C MET A 57 -12.19 11.22 14.68
N VAL A 58 -11.73 12.40 14.28
CA VAL A 58 -11.91 13.64 15.06
C VAL A 58 -13.39 14.03 15.18
N ILE A 59 -14.18 13.87 14.11
CA ILE A 59 -15.58 14.30 14.07
C ILE A 59 -16.48 13.30 14.81
N THR A 60 -16.26 11.97 14.63
CA THR A 60 -17.18 10.94 15.14
C THR A 60 -16.71 10.28 16.42
N ASP A 61 -15.47 10.53 16.83
CA ASP A 61 -14.76 9.84 17.94
C ASP A 61 -14.78 8.31 17.84
N ASN A 62 -15.00 7.77 16.62
CA ASN A 62 -15.16 6.35 16.36
C ASN A 62 -14.13 5.85 15.35
N LEU A 63 -13.19 5.02 15.82
CA LEU A 63 -12.11 4.47 14.99
C LEU A 63 -12.61 3.51 13.90
N PHE A 64 -13.71 2.80 14.12
CA PHE A 64 -14.28 1.91 13.10
C PHE A 64 -14.83 2.71 11.93
N ILE A 65 -15.58 3.79 12.21
CA ILE A 65 -16.09 4.71 11.18
C ILE A 65 -14.93 5.34 10.42
N ALA A 66 -13.86 5.73 11.11
CA ALA A 66 -12.66 6.29 10.53
C ALA A 66 -12.00 5.33 9.51
N ILE A 67 -11.85 4.04 9.87
CA ILE A 67 -11.27 3.03 8.99
C ILE A 67 -12.16 2.80 7.77
N VAL A 68 -13.45 2.55 7.98
CA VAL A 68 -14.39 2.30 6.87
C VAL A 68 -14.49 3.51 5.96
N GLY A 69 -14.55 4.72 6.53
CA GLY A 69 -14.59 5.96 5.77
C GLY A 69 -13.32 6.21 4.95
N SER A 70 -12.15 5.85 5.48
CA SER A 70 -10.90 5.95 4.73
C SER A 70 -10.84 4.96 3.55
N MET A 71 -11.32 3.73 3.75
CA MET A 71 -11.45 2.76 2.65
C MET A 71 -12.42 3.26 1.59
N LEU A 72 -13.57 3.79 1.99
CA LEU A 72 -14.55 4.35 1.06
C LEU A 72 -14.02 5.56 0.30
N SER A 73 -13.27 6.45 0.94
CA SER A 73 -12.63 7.58 0.25
C SER A 73 -11.61 7.11 -0.79
N GLY A 74 -10.80 6.09 -0.47
CA GLY A 74 -9.92 5.44 -1.42
C GLY A 74 -10.68 4.82 -2.61
N VAL A 75 -11.82 4.18 -2.34
CA VAL A 75 -12.74 3.66 -3.37
C VAL A 75 -13.29 4.77 -4.26
N ILE A 76 -13.72 5.90 -3.70
CA ILE A 76 -14.26 7.03 -4.49
C ILE A 76 -13.19 7.59 -5.43
N ILE A 77 -11.97 7.81 -4.93
CA ILE A 77 -10.87 8.30 -5.77
C ILE A 77 -10.49 7.27 -6.84
N SER A 78 -10.46 5.99 -6.49
CA SER A 78 -10.20 4.92 -7.46
C SER A 78 -11.33 4.75 -8.50
N LEU A 79 -12.58 5.05 -8.12
CA LEU A 79 -13.70 5.08 -9.06
C LEU A 79 -13.50 6.17 -10.13
N ILE A 80 -13.04 7.37 -9.71
CA ILE A 80 -12.70 8.45 -10.65
C ILE A 80 -11.61 7.98 -11.62
N PHE A 81 -10.54 7.35 -11.11
CA PHE A 81 -9.49 6.76 -11.93
C PHE A 81 -10.05 5.72 -12.91
N GLY A 82 -10.89 4.80 -12.41
CA GLY A 82 -11.52 3.76 -13.22
C GLY A 82 -12.44 4.35 -14.31
N PHE A 83 -13.23 5.36 -13.98
CA PHE A 83 -14.09 6.03 -14.95
C PHE A 83 -13.28 6.69 -16.07
N LEU A 84 -12.23 7.41 -15.73
CA LEU A 84 -11.37 8.06 -16.71
C LEU A 84 -10.65 7.04 -17.61
N THR A 85 -10.09 5.98 -17.01
CA THR A 85 -9.25 5.03 -17.76
C THR A 85 -10.03 3.93 -18.46
N GLN A 86 -11.13 3.43 -17.90
CA GLN A 86 -11.88 2.32 -18.47
C GLN A 86 -13.12 2.76 -19.27
N SER A 87 -13.75 3.91 -18.92
CA SER A 87 -14.92 4.40 -19.64
C SER A 87 -14.57 5.48 -20.66
N LEU A 88 -13.71 6.46 -20.29
CA LEU A 88 -13.25 7.51 -21.18
C LEU A 88 -11.96 7.15 -21.95
N LEU A 89 -11.40 5.96 -21.66
CA LEU A 89 -10.24 5.41 -22.37
C LEU A 89 -9.01 6.32 -22.36
N THR A 90 -8.77 7.02 -21.24
CA THR A 90 -7.61 7.90 -21.07
C THR A 90 -6.34 7.09 -20.76
N ASN A 91 -5.18 7.69 -20.93
CA ASN A 91 -3.90 7.06 -20.61
C ASN A 91 -3.77 6.81 -19.10
N HIS A 92 -3.49 5.58 -18.71
CA HIS A 92 -3.40 5.13 -17.32
C HIS A 92 -2.33 5.90 -16.52
N VAL A 93 -1.16 6.12 -17.13
CA VAL A 93 -0.02 6.80 -16.48
C VAL A 93 -0.35 8.26 -16.22
N ALA A 94 -0.78 8.99 -17.26
CA ALA A 94 -1.10 10.41 -17.14
C ALA A 94 -2.25 10.65 -16.16
N THR A 95 -3.31 9.83 -16.22
CA THR A 95 -4.46 9.94 -15.32
C THR A 95 -4.07 9.64 -13.87
N GLY A 96 -3.24 8.61 -13.62
CA GLY A 96 -2.76 8.28 -12.29
C GLY A 96 -1.90 9.37 -11.68
N LEU A 97 -0.97 9.95 -12.45
CA LEU A 97 -0.15 11.08 -12.01
C LEU A 97 -0.99 12.32 -11.70
N ALA A 98 -1.94 12.67 -12.56
CA ALA A 98 -2.86 13.77 -12.33
C ALA A 98 -3.68 13.56 -11.06
N LEU A 99 -4.16 12.33 -10.82
CA LEU A 99 -4.90 11.97 -9.62
C LEU A 99 -4.04 12.06 -8.36
N THR A 100 -2.76 11.72 -8.44
CA THR A 100 -1.82 11.89 -7.31
C THR A 100 -1.67 13.36 -6.95
N ILE A 101 -1.43 14.24 -7.92
CA ILE A 101 -1.31 15.69 -7.69
C ILE A 101 -2.63 16.24 -7.12
N PHE A 102 -3.76 15.84 -7.69
CA PHE A 102 -5.08 16.21 -7.19
C PHE A 102 -5.28 15.74 -5.74
N GLY A 103 -4.92 14.49 -5.42
CA GLY A 103 -5.03 13.92 -4.08
C GLY A 103 -4.18 14.67 -3.05
N ILE A 104 -2.94 15.03 -3.40
CA ILE A 104 -2.06 15.82 -2.53
C ILE A 104 -2.67 17.21 -2.28
N GLY A 105 -3.11 17.91 -3.31
CA GLY A 105 -3.71 19.24 -3.17
C GLY A 105 -5.02 19.22 -2.39
N LEU A 106 -5.92 18.25 -2.68
CA LEU A 106 -7.18 18.09 -1.97
C LEU A 106 -6.96 17.73 -0.50
N SER A 107 -6.02 16.84 -0.20
CA SER A 107 -5.70 16.45 1.18
C SER A 107 -5.14 17.62 2.00
N ALA A 108 -4.29 18.45 1.42
CA ALA A 108 -3.77 19.65 2.08
C ALA A 108 -4.91 20.65 2.37
N MET A 109 -5.82 20.86 1.42
CA MET A 109 -6.99 21.73 1.61
C MET A 109 -7.92 21.24 2.71
N LEU A 110 -8.31 19.96 2.68
CA LEU A 110 -9.19 19.35 3.67
C LEU A 110 -8.51 19.21 5.04
N GLY A 111 -7.21 18.95 5.03
CA GLY A 111 -6.41 18.71 6.23
C GLY A 111 -6.07 19.95 7.04
N LYS A 112 -6.20 21.15 6.47
CA LYS A 112 -5.80 22.42 7.10
C LYS A 112 -6.37 22.60 8.51
N ASN A 113 -7.61 22.24 8.73
CA ASN A 113 -8.31 22.38 10.01
C ASN A 113 -7.96 21.27 11.02
N PHE A 114 -7.24 20.26 10.62
CA PHE A 114 -6.89 19.10 11.45
C PHE A 114 -5.41 19.06 11.85
N VAL A 115 -4.60 20.00 11.36
CA VAL A 115 -3.19 20.12 11.73
C VAL A 115 -3.08 20.51 13.21
N GLY A 116 -2.24 19.78 13.95
CA GLY A 116 -2.00 20.02 15.38
C GLY A 116 -3.05 19.41 16.31
N ILE A 117 -4.10 18.75 15.80
CA ILE A 117 -5.04 18.01 16.64
C ILE A 117 -4.42 16.65 16.96
N PRO A 118 -4.33 16.26 18.26
CA PRO A 118 -3.86 14.93 18.63
C PRO A 118 -4.87 13.87 18.23
N GLY A 119 -4.37 12.77 17.68
CA GLY A 119 -5.19 11.60 17.37
C GLY A 119 -5.54 10.80 18.61
N LYS A 120 -6.55 9.94 18.49
CA LYS A 120 -6.94 8.97 19.52
C LYS A 120 -6.04 7.74 19.43
N GLU A 121 -5.62 7.21 20.60
CA GLU A 121 -4.86 5.98 20.63
C GLU A 121 -5.68 4.81 20.10
N PHE A 122 -5.09 4.04 19.19
CA PHE A 122 -5.74 2.88 18.62
C PHE A 122 -5.64 1.69 19.58
N PRO A 123 -6.72 0.91 19.80
CA PRO A 123 -6.68 -0.22 20.70
C PRO A 123 -5.64 -1.26 20.27
N ILE A 124 -4.82 -1.64 21.24
CA ILE A 124 -3.77 -2.64 21.07
C ILE A 124 -4.34 -3.99 21.51
N LEU A 125 -4.21 -4.99 20.64
CA LEU A 125 -4.62 -6.36 20.98
C LEU A 125 -3.51 -7.08 21.76
N PHE A 126 -3.93 -7.88 22.75
CA PHE A 126 -3.04 -8.73 23.53
C PHE A 126 -1.92 -7.99 24.28
N SER A 127 -2.20 -6.79 24.83
CA SER A 127 -1.21 -5.98 25.58
C SER A 127 -0.59 -6.74 26.76
N SER A 128 -1.36 -7.55 27.48
CA SER A 128 -0.89 -8.35 28.61
C SER A 128 0.15 -9.43 28.19
N LEU A 129 0.01 -10.02 27.01
CA LEU A 129 0.95 -11.00 26.48
C LEU A 129 2.25 -10.37 25.98
N LYS A 130 2.21 -9.10 25.58
CA LYS A 130 3.40 -8.35 25.19
C LYS A 130 4.41 -8.24 26.32
N GLU A 131 3.94 -8.02 27.55
CA GLU A 131 4.80 -7.87 28.73
C GLU A 131 5.26 -9.21 29.30
N SER A 132 4.44 -10.27 29.16
CA SER A 132 4.72 -11.58 29.71
C SER A 132 5.83 -12.35 28.98
N ILE A 133 6.10 -12.03 27.70
CA ILE A 133 7.08 -12.75 26.86
C ILE A 133 8.16 -11.76 26.38
N PRO A 134 9.38 -11.78 26.97
CA PRO A 134 10.37 -10.69 26.76
C PRO A 134 10.81 -10.48 25.31
N PHE A 135 10.93 -11.54 24.50
CA PHE A 135 11.42 -11.45 23.11
C PHE A 135 10.28 -11.49 22.09
N PHE A 136 9.42 -12.52 22.18
CA PHE A 136 8.34 -12.70 21.22
C PHE A 136 7.14 -11.80 21.49
N GLY A 137 6.99 -11.30 22.71
CA GLY A 137 5.92 -10.40 23.10
C GLY A 137 5.83 -9.17 22.20
N PRO A 138 6.87 -8.32 22.12
CA PRO A 138 6.89 -7.12 21.28
C PRO A 138 6.81 -7.41 19.76
N ILE A 139 7.18 -8.64 19.32
CA ILE A 139 7.13 -9.03 17.91
C ILE A 139 5.72 -9.46 17.52
N LEU A 140 5.09 -10.34 18.30
CA LEU A 140 3.83 -10.99 17.93
C LEU A 140 2.60 -10.34 18.55
N PHE A 141 2.74 -9.69 19.70
CA PHE A 141 1.64 -9.14 20.49
C PHE A 141 1.79 -7.63 20.69
N GLY A 142 0.72 -6.98 21.08
CA GLY A 142 0.76 -5.54 21.34
C GLY A 142 0.70 -4.70 20.06
N HIS A 143 0.08 -5.19 19.02
CA HIS A 143 -0.15 -4.47 17.77
C HIS A 143 -1.64 -4.23 17.52
N SER A 144 -1.92 -3.30 16.61
CA SER A 144 -3.29 -3.03 16.15
C SER A 144 -3.85 -4.17 15.29
N ILE A 145 -5.17 -4.33 15.27
CA ILE A 145 -5.85 -5.31 14.40
C ILE A 145 -5.49 -5.14 12.92
N VAL A 146 -5.26 -3.89 12.48
CA VAL A 146 -4.89 -3.57 11.09
C VAL A 146 -3.52 -4.15 10.72
N LEU A 147 -2.58 -4.23 11.67
CA LEU A 147 -1.27 -4.85 11.44
C LEU A 147 -1.44 -6.35 11.18
N TYR A 148 -2.20 -7.06 12.01
CA TYR A 148 -2.44 -8.49 11.81
C TYR A 148 -3.15 -8.76 10.48
N PHE A 149 -4.14 -7.93 10.13
CA PHE A 149 -4.80 -8.00 8.83
C PHE A 149 -3.82 -7.79 7.67
N ALA A 150 -2.95 -6.77 7.77
CA ALA A 150 -1.95 -6.48 6.74
C ALA A 150 -1.00 -7.65 6.53
N PHE A 151 -0.53 -8.31 7.60
CA PHE A 151 0.34 -9.48 7.47
C PHE A 151 -0.38 -10.73 6.95
N ALA A 152 -1.66 -10.90 7.24
CA ALA A 152 -2.48 -11.99 6.69
C ALA A 152 -2.79 -11.77 5.20
N LEU A 153 -2.91 -10.52 4.75
CA LEU A 153 -3.35 -10.15 3.41
C LEU A 153 -2.51 -10.75 2.26
N PRO A 154 -1.17 -10.77 2.28
CA PRO A 154 -0.37 -11.40 1.24
C PRO A 154 -0.63 -12.91 1.11
N PHE A 155 -0.89 -13.60 2.22
CA PHE A 155 -1.24 -15.03 2.20
C PHE A 155 -2.64 -15.25 1.61
N LEU A 156 -3.62 -14.43 2.00
CA LEU A 156 -4.97 -14.44 1.43
C LEU A 156 -4.93 -14.13 -0.07
N THR A 157 -4.18 -13.12 -0.47
CA THR A 157 -3.99 -12.75 -1.88
C THR A 157 -3.31 -13.88 -2.66
N ASN A 158 -2.30 -14.54 -2.09
CA ASN A 158 -1.65 -15.68 -2.74
C ASN A 158 -2.60 -16.88 -2.88
N TYR A 159 -3.42 -17.16 -1.87
CA TYR A 159 -4.46 -18.18 -1.96
C TYR A 159 -5.50 -17.83 -3.04
N PHE A 160 -5.99 -16.58 -3.04
CA PHE A 160 -6.90 -16.06 -4.07
C PHE A 160 -6.32 -16.25 -5.47
N LEU A 161 -5.06 -15.82 -5.68
CA LEU A 161 -4.38 -15.87 -6.98
C LEU A 161 -4.10 -17.30 -7.48
N LYS A 162 -4.01 -18.29 -6.59
CA LYS A 162 -3.67 -19.68 -6.97
C LYS A 162 -4.86 -20.63 -7.02
N LYS A 163 -5.90 -20.38 -6.21
CA LYS A 163 -6.94 -21.37 -5.94
C LYS A 163 -8.35 -20.97 -6.36
N THR A 164 -8.58 -19.70 -6.75
CA THR A 164 -9.94 -19.23 -7.06
C THR A 164 -10.21 -19.11 -8.55
N LYS A 165 -11.45 -19.40 -8.98
CA LYS A 165 -11.91 -19.19 -10.35
C LYS A 165 -11.90 -17.69 -10.74
N LEU A 166 -12.21 -16.81 -9.77
CA LEU A 166 -12.20 -15.37 -10.00
C LEU A 166 -10.81 -14.88 -10.39
N CYS A 167 -9.76 -15.44 -9.82
CA CYS A 167 -8.41 -15.07 -10.20
C CYS A 167 -8.05 -15.50 -11.63
N LEU A 168 -8.55 -16.65 -12.10
CA LEU A 168 -8.35 -17.05 -13.50
C LEU A 168 -8.96 -16.00 -14.44
N VAL A 169 -10.14 -15.46 -14.10
CA VAL A 169 -10.79 -14.37 -14.85
C VAL A 169 -9.93 -13.12 -14.83
N VAL A 170 -9.44 -12.70 -13.64
CA VAL A 170 -8.57 -11.51 -13.50
C VAL A 170 -7.30 -11.66 -14.35
N ARG A 171 -6.65 -12.82 -14.31
CA ARG A 171 -5.45 -13.09 -15.12
C ARG A 171 -5.76 -13.10 -16.62
N ALA A 172 -6.84 -13.76 -17.03
CA ALA A 172 -7.23 -13.80 -18.45
C ALA A 172 -7.46 -12.39 -18.99
N VAL A 173 -8.12 -11.52 -18.20
CA VAL A 173 -8.32 -10.10 -18.55
C VAL A 173 -6.98 -9.34 -18.62
N GLY A 174 -6.05 -9.62 -17.70
CA GLY A 174 -4.72 -8.99 -17.69
C GLY A 174 -3.79 -9.47 -18.80
N ASP A 175 -3.92 -10.72 -19.23
CA ASP A 175 -3.06 -11.28 -20.26
C ASP A 175 -3.60 -10.96 -21.68
N SER A 176 -4.90 -11.19 -21.92
CA SER A 176 -5.54 -10.90 -23.21
C SER A 176 -6.99 -10.46 -23.02
N PRO A 177 -7.25 -9.14 -22.87
CA PRO A 177 -8.61 -8.63 -22.67
C PRO A 177 -9.53 -8.93 -23.87
N VAL A 178 -8.99 -8.97 -25.09
CA VAL A 178 -9.76 -9.31 -26.29
C VAL A 178 -10.22 -10.77 -26.24
N SER A 179 -9.31 -11.71 -25.94
CA SER A 179 -9.66 -13.13 -25.82
C SER A 179 -10.64 -13.38 -24.67
N ALA A 180 -10.49 -12.67 -23.55
CA ALA A 180 -11.41 -12.75 -22.43
C ALA A 180 -12.81 -12.23 -22.80
N SER A 181 -12.89 -11.13 -23.54
CA SER A 181 -14.16 -10.58 -24.05
C SER A 181 -14.86 -11.54 -25.01
N ASN A 182 -14.12 -12.19 -25.90
CA ASN A 182 -14.67 -13.18 -26.87
C ASN A 182 -15.21 -14.44 -26.16
N GLN A 183 -14.76 -14.72 -24.94
CA GLN A 183 -15.31 -15.78 -24.07
C GLN A 183 -16.50 -15.32 -23.22
N GLY A 184 -17.03 -14.12 -23.44
CA GLY A 184 -18.17 -13.58 -22.71
C GLY A 184 -17.82 -12.93 -21.34
N ILE A 185 -16.53 -12.75 -21.01
CA ILE A 185 -16.11 -12.08 -19.79
C ILE A 185 -16.25 -10.57 -19.95
N ASN A 186 -16.95 -9.93 -19.01
CA ASN A 186 -17.03 -8.47 -18.97
C ASN A 186 -15.73 -7.86 -18.45
N VAL A 187 -14.79 -7.57 -19.35
CA VAL A 187 -13.46 -7.01 -19.06
C VAL A 187 -13.53 -5.72 -18.25
N ILE A 188 -14.42 -4.81 -18.63
CA ILE A 188 -14.57 -3.50 -17.97
C ILE A 188 -14.98 -3.68 -16.52
N LEU A 189 -15.98 -4.51 -16.24
CA LEU A 189 -16.45 -4.77 -14.87
C LEU A 189 -15.35 -5.40 -14.02
N VAL A 190 -14.60 -6.37 -14.56
CA VAL A 190 -13.49 -7.02 -13.82
C VAL A 190 -12.41 -5.99 -13.46
N ARG A 191 -12.03 -5.13 -14.42
CA ARG A 191 -11.05 -4.07 -14.17
C ARG A 191 -11.55 -3.07 -13.13
N TYR A 192 -12.81 -2.65 -13.17
CA TYR A 192 -13.40 -1.79 -12.14
C TYR A 192 -13.34 -2.43 -10.75
N CYS A 193 -13.75 -3.68 -10.61
CA CYS A 193 -13.68 -4.38 -9.32
C CYS A 193 -12.25 -4.41 -8.75
N CYS A 194 -11.24 -4.67 -9.61
CA CYS A 194 -9.84 -4.68 -9.18
C CYS A 194 -9.36 -3.28 -8.79
N ILE A 195 -9.72 -2.23 -9.54
CA ILE A 195 -9.40 -0.83 -9.24
C ILE A 195 -10.01 -0.41 -7.89
N LEU A 196 -11.28 -0.71 -7.65
CA LEU A 196 -11.96 -0.35 -6.40
C LEU A 196 -11.35 -1.08 -5.20
N TYR A 197 -10.99 -2.35 -5.36
CA TYR A 197 -10.27 -3.11 -4.34
C TYR A 197 -8.90 -2.46 -4.03
N GLY A 198 -8.15 -2.11 -5.08
CA GLY A 198 -6.87 -1.39 -4.94
C GLY A 198 -7.04 -0.08 -4.18
N GLY A 199 -8.05 0.72 -4.55
CA GLY A 199 -8.39 1.98 -3.88
C GLY A 199 -8.75 1.81 -2.40
N ALA A 200 -9.54 0.78 -2.05
CA ALA A 200 -9.88 0.47 -0.67
C ALA A 200 -8.63 0.14 0.17
N MET A 201 -7.71 -0.67 -0.37
CA MET A 201 -6.46 -1.02 0.31
C MET A 201 -5.52 0.19 0.44
N CYS A 202 -5.45 1.06 -0.56
CA CYS A 202 -4.71 2.33 -0.48
C CYS A 202 -5.30 3.27 0.57
N GLY A 203 -6.64 3.40 0.63
CA GLY A 203 -7.32 4.17 1.67
C GLY A 203 -7.00 3.66 3.07
N LEU A 204 -7.06 2.34 3.28
CA LEU A 204 -6.70 1.70 4.55
C LEU A 204 -5.21 1.90 4.90
N ALA A 205 -4.31 1.83 3.91
CA ALA A 205 -2.89 2.11 4.10
C ALA A 205 -2.65 3.55 4.57
N GLY A 206 -3.38 4.51 4.01
CA GLY A 206 -3.38 5.90 4.45
C GLY A 206 -3.91 6.08 5.87
N ALA A 207 -5.06 5.48 6.18
CA ALA A 207 -5.63 5.51 7.53
C ALA A 207 -4.69 4.91 8.57
N TYR A 208 -3.98 3.84 8.25
CA TYR A 208 -2.98 3.27 9.14
C TYR A 208 -1.91 4.30 9.53
N LEU A 209 -1.46 5.10 8.58
CA LEU A 209 -0.47 6.15 8.85
C LEU A 209 -1.00 7.21 9.81
N SER A 210 -2.20 7.73 9.58
CA SER A 210 -2.75 8.87 10.33
C SER A 210 -3.44 8.47 11.64
N LEU A 211 -3.90 7.22 11.80
CA LEU A 211 -4.63 6.76 12.98
C LEU A 211 -3.79 5.88 13.91
N ILE A 212 -2.78 5.16 13.38
CA ILE A 212 -2.10 4.10 14.13
C ILE A 212 -0.60 4.36 14.20
N TYR A 213 0.06 4.58 13.07
CA TYR A 213 1.51 4.71 13.01
C TYR A 213 2.01 6.04 13.59
N THR A 214 1.40 7.14 13.14
CA THR A 214 1.61 8.49 13.71
C THR A 214 0.23 9.11 13.91
N PRO A 215 -0.40 8.99 15.09
CA PRO A 215 -1.78 9.41 15.32
C PRO A 215 -1.91 10.94 15.33
N GLN A 216 -1.77 11.53 14.16
CA GLN A 216 -1.89 12.95 13.86
C GLN A 216 -1.96 13.17 12.36
N TRP A 217 -2.49 14.31 11.95
CA TRP A 217 -2.46 14.73 10.55
C TRP A 217 -1.28 15.66 10.29
N ILE A 218 -0.49 15.31 9.27
CA ILE A 218 0.61 16.14 8.73
C ILE A 218 0.48 16.15 7.21
N GLU A 219 0.65 17.31 6.60
CA GLU A 219 0.67 17.42 5.14
C GLU A 219 1.74 16.50 4.53
N ASN A 220 1.38 15.86 3.42
CA ASN A 220 2.27 14.92 2.71
C ASN A 220 2.81 13.75 3.56
N MET A 221 2.05 13.29 4.56
CA MET A 221 2.50 12.26 5.50
C MET A 221 2.75 10.89 4.86
N THR A 222 2.25 10.64 3.67
CA THR A 222 2.56 9.42 2.89
C THR A 222 3.99 9.42 2.38
N ALA A 223 4.56 10.61 2.08
CA ALA A 223 5.96 10.85 1.75
C ALA A 223 6.51 9.85 0.69
N GLY A 224 5.74 9.58 -0.37
CA GLY A 224 6.14 8.70 -1.46
C GLY A 224 5.99 7.19 -1.20
N ARG A 225 5.40 6.78 -0.06
CA ARG A 225 5.18 5.36 0.23
C ARG A 225 4.29 4.65 -0.80
N GLY A 226 3.34 5.36 -1.43
CA GLY A 226 2.55 4.82 -2.53
C GLY A 226 3.41 4.51 -3.78
N TRP A 227 4.36 5.36 -4.11
CA TRP A 227 5.32 5.10 -5.19
C TRP A 227 6.23 3.90 -4.88
N ILE A 228 6.69 3.78 -3.62
CA ILE A 228 7.45 2.61 -3.16
C ILE A 228 6.60 1.34 -3.26
N ALA A 229 5.30 1.41 -2.91
CA ALA A 229 4.40 0.27 -3.02
C ALA A 229 4.20 -0.20 -4.46
N LEU A 230 4.08 0.73 -5.43
CA LEU A 230 4.06 0.42 -6.87
C LEU A 230 5.35 -0.28 -7.31
N ALA A 231 6.50 0.31 -7.00
CA ALA A 231 7.80 -0.28 -7.31
C ALA A 231 7.92 -1.68 -6.71
N LEU A 232 7.41 -1.87 -5.49
CA LEU A 232 7.44 -3.14 -4.78
C LEU A 232 6.66 -4.24 -5.49
N VAL A 233 5.52 -3.95 -6.13
CA VAL A 233 4.75 -4.91 -6.93
C VAL A 233 5.59 -5.44 -8.10
N VAL A 234 6.27 -4.53 -8.81
CA VAL A 234 7.16 -4.89 -9.92
C VAL A 234 8.35 -5.71 -9.41
N PHE A 235 8.99 -5.29 -8.30
CA PHE A 235 10.11 -6.01 -7.67
C PHE A 235 9.71 -7.41 -7.20
N ALA A 236 8.53 -7.52 -6.65
CA ALA A 236 7.96 -8.80 -6.25
C ALA A 236 7.58 -9.71 -7.43
N THR A 237 7.74 -9.23 -8.68
CA THR A 237 7.30 -9.97 -9.88
C THR A 237 5.84 -10.44 -9.75
N TRP A 238 4.97 -9.56 -9.29
CA TRP A 238 3.53 -9.82 -9.01
C TRP A 238 3.27 -11.04 -8.10
N SER A 239 4.19 -11.32 -7.16
CA SER A 239 4.05 -12.41 -6.18
C SER A 239 3.74 -11.85 -4.78
N PRO A 240 2.58 -12.15 -4.17
CA PRO A 240 2.17 -11.58 -2.87
C PRO A 240 3.17 -11.85 -1.74
N ILE A 241 3.75 -13.05 -1.70
CA ILE A 241 4.73 -13.40 -0.65
C ILE A 241 6.02 -12.57 -0.80
N LYS A 242 6.45 -12.30 -2.04
CA LYS A 242 7.61 -11.44 -2.26
C LYS A 242 7.30 -9.97 -1.94
N VAL A 243 6.05 -9.52 -2.11
CA VAL A 243 5.59 -8.20 -1.63
C VAL A 243 5.78 -8.08 -0.13
N LEU A 244 5.40 -9.10 0.65
CA LEU A 244 5.61 -9.10 2.09
C LEU A 244 7.10 -8.97 2.46
N ILE A 245 7.96 -9.78 1.84
CA ILE A 245 9.41 -9.75 2.10
C ILE A 245 9.98 -8.37 1.73
N GLY A 246 9.64 -7.85 0.56
CA GLY A 246 10.09 -6.53 0.12
C GLY A 246 9.61 -5.41 1.03
N ALA A 247 8.36 -5.42 1.46
CA ALA A 247 7.81 -4.44 2.39
C ALA A 247 8.55 -4.45 3.75
N LEU A 248 8.93 -5.64 4.26
CA LEU A 248 9.74 -5.77 5.46
C LEU A 248 11.15 -5.20 5.27
N ILE A 249 11.77 -5.40 4.11
CA ILE A 249 13.07 -4.80 3.79
C ILE A 249 12.97 -3.28 3.79
N PHE A 250 11.98 -2.70 3.10
CA PHE A 250 11.78 -1.25 3.04
C PHE A 250 11.43 -0.66 4.41
N GLY A 251 10.54 -1.32 5.16
CA GLY A 251 10.23 -0.94 6.55
C GLY A 251 11.46 -0.99 7.44
N GLY A 252 12.31 -2.03 7.29
CA GLY A 252 13.56 -2.17 8.00
C GLY A 252 14.54 -1.03 7.71
N ILE A 253 14.68 -0.63 6.45
CA ILE A 253 15.52 0.49 6.05
C ILE A 253 15.03 1.81 6.64
N THR A 254 13.70 2.02 6.67
CA THR A 254 13.10 3.22 7.26
C THR A 254 13.40 3.28 8.77
N ILE A 255 13.26 2.17 9.48
CA ILE A 255 13.57 2.11 10.93
C ILE A 255 15.06 2.25 11.17
N LEU A 256 15.92 1.63 10.36
CA LEU A 256 17.38 1.78 10.45
C LEU A 256 17.78 3.24 10.26
N GLN A 257 17.21 3.94 9.26
CA GLN A 257 17.42 5.35 9.02
C GLN A 257 17.11 6.19 10.26
N LEU A 258 15.94 5.97 10.89
CA LEU A 258 15.52 6.70 12.10
C LEU A 258 16.47 6.44 13.27
N HIS A 259 16.90 5.20 13.46
CA HIS A 259 17.87 4.84 14.52
C HIS A 259 19.24 5.48 14.29
N MET A 260 19.74 5.49 13.06
CA MET A 260 21.02 6.14 12.72
C MET A 260 20.96 7.65 13.00
N GLN A 261 19.82 8.29 12.73
CA GLN A 261 19.61 9.70 13.08
C GLN A 261 19.60 9.91 14.60
N ALA A 262 18.91 9.04 15.34
CA ALA A 262 18.81 9.15 16.81
C ALA A 262 20.17 8.96 17.53
N ILE A 263 21.06 8.11 16.99
CA ILE A 263 22.41 7.89 17.53
C ILE A 263 23.36 9.06 17.19
N GLY A 264 22.91 10.01 16.35
CA GLY A 264 23.74 11.16 15.97
C GLY A 264 24.86 10.79 14.99
N PHE A 265 24.62 9.82 14.11
CA PHE A 265 25.58 9.46 13.06
C PHE A 265 25.87 10.68 12.19
N ARG A 266 27.16 11.00 11.99
CA ARG A 266 27.63 12.23 11.30
C ARG A 266 27.39 12.24 9.79
N ILE A 267 26.29 11.63 9.33
CA ILE A 267 25.85 11.69 7.93
C ILE A 267 24.70 12.69 7.84
N PRO A 268 24.70 13.62 6.88
CA PRO A 268 23.57 14.53 6.67
C PRO A 268 22.25 13.77 6.52
N VAL A 269 21.19 14.25 7.20
CA VAL A 269 19.87 13.62 7.25
C VAL A 269 19.32 13.35 5.84
N GLN A 270 19.63 14.21 4.87
CA GLN A 270 19.23 14.08 3.47
C GLN A 270 19.73 12.77 2.82
N PHE A 271 20.96 12.37 3.11
CA PHE A 271 21.50 11.09 2.60
C PHE A 271 20.81 9.89 3.24
N LEU A 272 20.54 9.97 4.54
CA LEU A 272 19.81 8.92 5.24
C LEU A 272 18.36 8.81 4.71
N SER A 273 17.72 9.93 4.42
CA SER A 273 16.37 9.96 3.83
C SER A 273 16.32 9.39 2.39
N ALA A 274 17.45 9.40 1.69
CA ALA A 274 17.56 8.81 0.36
C ALA A 274 17.72 7.27 0.37
N LEU A 275 18.04 6.65 1.52
CA LEU A 275 18.30 5.20 1.62
C LEU A 275 17.17 4.32 1.06
N PRO A 276 15.86 4.56 1.36
CA PRO A 276 14.78 3.75 0.78
C PRO A 276 14.77 3.81 -0.75
N TYR A 277 15.02 4.98 -1.33
CA TYR A 277 15.05 5.16 -2.79
C TYR A 277 16.28 4.52 -3.43
N LEU A 278 17.45 4.61 -2.78
CA LEU A 278 18.65 3.89 -3.21
C LEU A 278 18.41 2.38 -3.21
N MET A 279 17.74 1.86 -2.19
CA MET A 279 17.37 0.44 -2.15
C MET A 279 16.42 0.05 -3.27
N THR A 280 15.48 0.92 -3.68
CA THR A 280 14.65 0.62 -4.86
C THR A 280 15.50 0.41 -6.10
N ILE A 281 16.50 1.25 -6.32
CA ILE A 281 17.42 1.15 -7.46
C ILE A 281 18.22 -0.16 -7.39
N ILE A 282 18.80 -0.48 -6.23
CA ILE A 282 19.60 -1.71 -6.03
C ILE A 282 18.73 -2.95 -6.31
N VAL A 283 17.53 -3.00 -5.73
CA VAL A 283 16.59 -4.11 -5.91
C VAL A 283 16.16 -4.24 -7.38
N LEU A 284 15.90 -3.11 -8.07
CA LEU A 284 15.62 -3.08 -9.51
C LEU A 284 16.77 -3.70 -10.33
N VAL A 285 18.00 -3.29 -10.08
CA VAL A 285 19.18 -3.82 -10.78
C VAL A 285 19.33 -5.33 -10.55
N VAL A 286 19.14 -5.79 -9.30
CA VAL A 286 19.26 -7.22 -8.97
C VAL A 286 18.19 -8.06 -9.67
N ILE A 287 16.93 -7.57 -9.69
CA ILE A 287 15.83 -8.30 -10.30
C ILE A 287 15.88 -8.27 -11.82
N SER A 288 16.36 -7.15 -12.41
CA SER A 288 16.52 -7.02 -13.87
C SER A 288 17.47 -8.07 -14.48
N ARG A 289 18.33 -8.69 -13.68
CA ARG A 289 19.20 -9.79 -14.14
C ARG A 289 18.42 -11.02 -14.58
N ASP A 290 17.22 -11.26 -14.01
CA ASP A 290 16.38 -12.42 -14.37
C ASP A 290 15.15 -11.99 -15.19
N SER A 291 15.38 -11.48 -16.39
CA SER A 291 14.35 -10.98 -17.30
C SER A 291 13.30 -12.02 -17.71
N ARG A 292 13.63 -13.34 -17.64
CA ARG A 292 12.69 -14.42 -17.94
C ARG A 292 11.55 -14.50 -16.93
N LYS A 293 11.88 -14.41 -15.63
CA LYS A 293 10.86 -14.46 -14.55
C LYS A 293 9.95 -13.24 -14.56
N ILE A 294 10.50 -12.06 -14.90
CA ILE A 294 9.69 -10.84 -15.04
C ILE A 294 8.69 -11.04 -16.17
N LYS A 295 9.12 -11.42 -17.37
CA LYS A 295 8.26 -11.60 -18.54
C LYS A 295 7.14 -12.64 -18.33
N LEU A 296 7.42 -13.73 -17.61
CA LEU A 296 6.44 -14.78 -17.34
C LEU A 296 5.32 -14.34 -16.36
N ASN A 297 5.59 -13.41 -15.49
CA ASN A 297 4.64 -12.97 -14.48
C ASN A 297 3.97 -11.63 -14.78
N THR A 298 4.53 -10.82 -15.67
CA THR A 298 3.95 -9.53 -16.06
C THR A 298 2.70 -9.75 -16.89
N PRO A 299 1.55 -9.13 -16.53
CA PRO A 299 0.37 -9.15 -17.39
C PRO A 299 0.68 -8.49 -18.75
N THR A 300 0.39 -9.17 -19.86
CA THR A 300 0.77 -8.70 -21.20
C THR A 300 0.05 -7.43 -21.65
N SER A 301 -1.14 -7.17 -21.09
CA SER A 301 -1.93 -5.97 -21.38
C SER A 301 -1.75 -4.86 -20.33
N LEU A 302 -0.74 -4.94 -19.44
CA LEU A 302 -0.53 -3.95 -18.39
C LEU A 302 -0.41 -2.53 -18.97
N GLY A 303 -1.25 -1.62 -18.50
CA GLY A 303 -1.29 -0.22 -18.92
C GLY A 303 -1.88 0.01 -20.32
N ARG A 304 -2.37 -1.04 -20.99
CA ARG A 304 -3.00 -0.92 -22.32
C ARG A 304 -4.49 -0.62 -22.22
N ILE A 305 -4.95 0.31 -23.03
CA ILE A 305 -6.37 0.65 -23.14
C ILE A 305 -7.07 -0.51 -23.86
N PHE A 306 -8.23 -0.91 -23.35
CA PHE A 306 -9.07 -1.93 -23.98
C PHE A 306 -10.23 -1.26 -24.70
N TYR A 307 -10.30 -1.47 -26.01
CA TYR A 307 -11.42 -1.06 -26.85
C TYR A 307 -12.35 -2.26 -27.01
N LYS A 308 -13.59 -2.10 -26.57
CA LYS A 308 -14.63 -3.11 -26.81
C LYS A 308 -15.04 -3.01 -28.28
N GLU A 309 -14.69 -4.02 -29.08
CA GLU A 309 -15.26 -4.16 -30.42
C GLU A 309 -16.77 -4.32 -30.31
N LYS A 310 -17.51 -3.58 -31.15
CA LYS A 310 -18.98 -3.59 -31.21
C LYS A 310 -19.50 -4.84 -31.86
#